data_88e9bd0efdff20aca239d20c82d05e07
#
_entry.id   88e9bd0efdff20aca239d20c82d05e07
#
_cell.length_a   1.000
_cell.length_b   1.000
_cell.length_c   1.000
_cell.angle_alpha   90.00
_cell.angle_beta   90.00
_cell.angle_gamma   90.00
#
_symmetry.space_group_name_H-M   'P 1'
#
loop_
_entity.id
_entity.type
_entity.pdbx_description
1 polymer ?
#
loop_
_entity_poly.entity_id
_entity_poly.type
_entity_poly.pdbx_seq_one_letter_code
_entity_poly.pdbx_strand_id
1 'polypeptide(L)'
;MPSLDRAVWSFAMHGRVQNAAVLSYNDLNQLPSTTINAILCCATEPHHPEHLIAGEWQGVALVDLMADALIDAEVNSAIVYSADGSQLALPAAWLEHALLATMLNGRILTPEQGYPARLIIPGLTACQSPRWVERIEFVNEITEPPQLARNIALITSPQTGANVGERLLVEGLVIAPAQAAAGVELSIDDGPWFTIPMQVKSNHAARWSLDWTPPGAGQYALRARTASSSVHQITIIVS
;
A
#
# COMPACT_ATOMS: atom_id res chain seq x y z
N MET A 1 -20.29 -1.68 2.17
CA MET A 1 -19.60 -1.72 0.85
C MET A 1 -20.62 -1.33 -0.20
N PRO A 2 -20.36 -0.30 -1.02
CA PRO A 2 -21.28 0.12 -2.06
C PRO A 2 -21.34 -0.92 -3.19
N SER A 3 -22.55 -1.06 -3.78
CA SER A 3 -22.75 -1.85 -5.00
C SER A 3 -22.79 -0.87 -6.18
N LEU A 4 -21.70 -0.79 -6.93
CA LEU A 4 -21.55 0.16 -8.02
C LEU A 4 -21.64 -0.53 -9.38
N ASP A 5 -22.44 0.06 -10.28
CA ASP A 5 -22.52 -0.37 -11.67
C ASP A 5 -21.66 0.56 -12.54
N ARG A 6 -20.66 0.00 -13.22
CA ARG A 6 -19.78 0.74 -14.13
C ARG A 6 -20.51 1.42 -15.29
N ALA A 7 -21.73 0.97 -15.61
CA ALA A 7 -22.53 1.55 -16.69
C ALA A 7 -23.05 2.95 -16.34
N VAL A 8 -23.19 3.24 -15.05
CA VAL A 8 -23.70 4.53 -14.55
C VAL A 8 -22.67 5.26 -13.67
N TRP A 9 -21.60 4.60 -13.28
CA TRP A 9 -20.54 5.22 -12.49
C TRP A 9 -19.74 6.23 -13.32
N SER A 10 -19.34 7.31 -12.69
CA SER A 10 -18.45 8.30 -13.28
C SER A 10 -17.44 8.81 -12.25
N PHE A 11 -16.33 9.30 -12.75
CA PHE A 11 -15.31 10.02 -11.99
C PHE A 11 -15.31 11.50 -12.39
N ALA A 12 -15.31 12.39 -11.41
CA ALA A 12 -15.31 13.83 -11.66
C ALA A 12 -14.08 14.52 -11.07
N MET A 13 -13.57 15.51 -11.79
CA MET A 13 -12.58 16.46 -11.29
C MET A 13 -13.19 17.86 -11.37
N HIS A 14 -13.21 18.58 -10.27
CA HIS A 14 -13.84 19.90 -10.16
C HIS A 14 -13.20 20.77 -9.06
N GLY A 15 -13.85 21.89 -8.73
CA GLY A 15 -13.35 22.87 -7.80
C GLY A 15 -12.53 23.94 -8.52
N ARG A 16 -11.35 24.27 -8.02
CA ARG A 16 -10.46 25.28 -8.61
C ARG A 16 -9.69 24.74 -9.81
N VAL A 17 -10.40 24.48 -10.88
CA VAL A 17 -9.91 24.00 -12.18
C VAL A 17 -10.54 24.80 -13.30
N GLN A 18 -9.85 24.96 -14.42
CA GLN A 18 -10.41 25.65 -15.59
C GLN A 18 -11.31 24.72 -16.41
N ASN A 19 -10.96 23.45 -16.49
CA ASN A 19 -11.67 22.43 -17.24
C ASN A 19 -12.17 21.34 -16.29
N ALA A 20 -13.37 21.55 -15.70
CA ALA A 20 -14.01 20.49 -14.94
C ALA A 20 -14.34 19.30 -15.87
N ALA A 21 -14.03 18.09 -15.43
CA ALA A 21 -14.23 16.88 -16.21
C ALA A 21 -15.12 15.87 -15.48
N VAL A 22 -15.95 15.16 -16.25
CA VAL A 22 -16.68 13.96 -15.79
C VAL A 22 -16.40 12.85 -16.79
N LEU A 23 -15.79 11.77 -16.32
CA LEU A 23 -15.36 10.63 -17.11
C LEU A 23 -16.16 9.40 -16.72
N SER A 24 -16.78 8.73 -17.68
CA SER A 24 -17.36 7.40 -17.47
C SER A 24 -16.24 6.35 -17.30
N TYR A 25 -16.59 5.15 -16.85
CA TYR A 25 -15.67 4.02 -16.81
C TYR A 25 -15.07 3.71 -18.19
N ASN A 26 -15.87 3.87 -19.25
CA ASN A 26 -15.39 3.64 -20.62
C ASN A 26 -14.40 4.73 -21.07
N ASP A 27 -14.64 5.98 -20.71
CA ASP A 27 -13.73 7.08 -21.05
C ASP A 27 -12.36 6.84 -20.38
N LEU A 28 -12.33 6.44 -19.10
CA LEU A 28 -11.08 6.10 -18.40
C LEU A 28 -10.31 4.98 -19.12
N ASN A 29 -11.00 3.95 -19.60
CA ASN A 29 -10.34 2.84 -20.29
C ASN A 29 -9.84 3.18 -21.70
N GLN A 30 -10.21 4.33 -22.26
CA GLN A 30 -9.69 4.84 -23.55
C GLN A 30 -8.47 5.74 -23.35
N LEU A 31 -8.21 6.22 -22.14
CA LEU A 31 -7.03 7.01 -21.84
C LEU A 31 -5.76 6.14 -21.75
N PRO A 32 -4.57 6.74 -21.93
CA PRO A 32 -3.31 6.04 -21.72
C PRO A 32 -3.24 5.38 -20.35
N SER A 33 -2.97 4.07 -20.34
CA SER A 33 -2.88 3.31 -19.10
C SER A 33 -1.46 3.28 -18.57
N THR A 34 -1.30 3.53 -17.28
CA THR A 34 -0.05 3.43 -16.54
C THR A 34 -0.11 2.28 -15.55
N THR A 35 1.02 1.62 -15.33
CA THR A 35 1.17 0.56 -14.33
C THR A 35 2.16 0.98 -13.27
N ILE A 36 1.77 0.83 -12.00
CA ILE A 36 2.66 1.03 -10.85
C ILE A 36 2.66 -0.19 -9.95
N ASN A 37 3.83 -0.52 -9.40
CA ASN A 37 3.93 -1.50 -8.32
C ASN A 37 3.76 -0.80 -6.98
N ALA A 38 2.72 -1.15 -6.25
CA ALA A 38 2.48 -0.58 -4.93
C ALA A 38 2.02 -1.66 -3.95
N ILE A 39 2.37 -1.41 -2.68
CA ILE A 39 1.95 -2.23 -1.55
C ILE A 39 1.13 -1.36 -0.62
N LEU A 40 -0.13 -1.73 -0.43
CA LEU A 40 -1.00 -1.10 0.53
C LEU A 40 -1.01 -1.91 1.82
N CYS A 41 -0.69 -1.27 2.93
CA CYS A 41 -0.70 -1.88 4.26
C CYS A 41 -1.70 -1.17 5.17
N CYS A 42 -2.29 -1.92 6.11
CA CYS A 42 -3.13 -1.35 7.14
C CYS A 42 -2.29 -0.47 8.07
N ALA A 43 -2.81 0.68 8.47
CA ALA A 43 -2.11 1.59 9.39
C ALA A 43 -2.08 1.05 10.83
N THR A 44 -3.12 0.33 11.25
CA THR A 44 -3.29 -0.17 12.62
C THR A 44 -2.74 -1.58 12.83
N GLU A 45 -2.77 -2.41 11.78
CA GLU A 45 -2.34 -3.82 11.83
C GLU A 45 -1.37 -4.14 10.68
N PRO A 46 -0.21 -3.47 10.63
CA PRO A 46 0.71 -3.60 9.50
C PRO A 46 1.36 -4.97 9.38
N HIS A 47 1.34 -5.77 10.45
CA HIS A 47 1.99 -7.10 10.48
C HIS A 47 1.05 -8.26 10.09
N HIS A 48 -0.21 -7.98 9.78
CA HIS A 48 -1.13 -9.01 9.30
C HIS A 48 -0.99 -9.17 7.78
N PRO A 49 -0.47 -10.31 7.28
CA PRO A 49 -0.28 -10.54 5.84
C PRO A 49 -1.57 -10.42 5.03
N GLU A 50 -2.69 -10.79 5.61
CA GLU A 50 -4.03 -10.69 5.02
C GLU A 50 -4.51 -9.23 4.81
N HIS A 51 -3.91 -8.27 5.50
CA HIS A 51 -4.19 -6.84 5.36
C HIS A 51 -3.22 -6.13 4.38
N LEU A 52 -2.37 -6.92 3.72
CA LEU A 52 -1.45 -6.42 2.71
C LEU A 52 -2.02 -6.68 1.31
N ILE A 53 -2.12 -5.64 0.51
CA ILE A 53 -2.49 -5.76 -0.90
C ILE A 53 -1.29 -5.29 -1.72
N ALA A 54 -0.58 -6.24 -2.29
CA ALA A 54 0.60 -5.98 -3.10
C ALA A 54 0.36 -6.41 -4.55
N GLY A 55 0.81 -5.60 -5.51
CA GLY A 55 0.74 -5.98 -6.91
C GLY A 55 0.96 -4.83 -7.88
N GLU A 56 0.71 -5.16 -9.14
CA GLU A 56 0.72 -4.23 -10.25
C GLU A 56 -0.66 -3.58 -10.38
N TRP A 57 -0.73 -2.30 -10.05
CA TRP A 57 -1.94 -1.51 -10.21
C TRP A 57 -1.92 -0.83 -11.57
N GLN A 58 -3.00 -0.97 -12.33
CA GLN A 58 -3.15 -0.38 -13.65
C GLN A 58 -4.34 0.58 -13.69
N GLY A 59 -4.18 1.69 -14.37
CA GLY A 59 -5.20 2.72 -14.51
C GLY A 59 -4.65 3.98 -15.16
N VAL A 60 -5.26 5.12 -14.90
CA VAL A 60 -4.87 6.41 -15.44
C VAL A 60 -4.01 7.16 -14.42
N ALA A 61 -2.85 7.66 -14.84
CA ALA A 61 -2.02 8.52 -13.99
C ALA A 61 -2.78 9.82 -13.71
N LEU A 62 -2.87 10.18 -12.43
CA LEU A 62 -3.68 11.34 -12.05
C LEU A 62 -3.08 12.66 -12.55
N VAL A 63 -1.76 12.71 -12.69
CA VAL A 63 -1.06 13.88 -13.25
C VAL A 63 -1.53 14.22 -14.67
N ASP A 64 -1.88 13.23 -15.49
CA ASP A 64 -2.39 13.46 -16.85
C ASP A 64 -3.79 14.11 -16.80
N LEU A 65 -4.68 13.60 -15.93
CA LEU A 65 -6.01 14.17 -15.72
C LEU A 65 -5.92 15.58 -15.10
N MET A 66 -4.98 15.82 -14.21
CA MET A 66 -4.72 17.13 -13.61
C MET A 66 -4.23 18.16 -14.64
N ALA A 67 -3.39 17.73 -15.58
CA ALA A 67 -2.91 18.58 -16.66
C ALA A 67 -4.06 19.01 -17.59
N ASP A 68 -4.96 18.10 -17.94
CA ASP A 68 -6.13 18.37 -18.76
C ASP A 68 -7.15 19.28 -18.04
N ALA A 69 -7.27 19.13 -16.72
CA ALA A 69 -8.16 19.94 -15.89
C ALA A 69 -7.68 21.39 -15.73
N LEU A 70 -6.40 21.68 -15.97
CA LEU A 70 -5.77 22.99 -15.79
C LEU A 70 -6.05 23.56 -14.39
N ILE A 71 -5.41 22.95 -13.39
CA ILE A 71 -5.58 23.30 -11.97
C ILE A 71 -5.04 24.72 -11.72
N ASP A 72 -5.77 25.53 -10.97
CA ASP A 72 -5.34 26.88 -10.59
C ASP A 72 -4.05 26.83 -9.77
N ALA A 73 -3.13 27.78 -10.03
CA ALA A 73 -1.83 27.84 -9.33
C ALA A 73 -1.95 28.08 -7.80
N GLU A 74 -3.10 28.54 -7.33
CA GLU A 74 -3.36 28.78 -5.89
C GLU A 74 -3.91 27.55 -5.16
N VAL A 75 -4.12 26.42 -5.85
CA VAL A 75 -4.58 25.19 -5.23
C VAL A 75 -3.50 24.64 -4.31
N ASN A 76 -3.86 24.40 -3.06
CA ASN A 76 -2.98 23.79 -2.07
C ASN A 76 -3.35 22.34 -1.78
N SER A 77 -4.64 22.00 -1.89
CA SER A 77 -5.18 20.72 -1.44
C SER A 77 -6.22 20.17 -2.39
N ALA A 78 -6.47 18.87 -2.23
CA ALA A 78 -7.55 18.17 -2.88
C ALA A 78 -8.34 17.35 -1.85
N ILE A 79 -9.65 17.24 -2.09
CA ILE A 79 -10.54 16.38 -1.31
C ILE A 79 -11.02 15.26 -2.25
N VAL A 80 -10.69 14.04 -1.91
CA VAL A 80 -11.11 12.83 -2.63
C VAL A 80 -12.36 12.29 -1.97
N TYR A 81 -13.41 12.07 -2.74
CA TYR A 81 -14.70 11.55 -2.27
C TYR A 81 -14.94 10.16 -2.81
N SER A 82 -15.44 9.28 -1.97
CA SER A 82 -15.77 7.90 -2.28
C SER A 82 -17.28 7.62 -2.17
N ALA A 83 -17.76 6.65 -2.91
CA ALA A 83 -19.19 6.26 -2.93
C ALA A 83 -19.73 5.73 -1.59
N ASP A 84 -18.87 5.38 -0.65
CA ASP A 84 -19.27 5.01 0.72
C ASP A 84 -19.44 6.21 1.66
N GLY A 85 -19.28 7.42 1.13
CA GLY A 85 -19.34 8.68 1.87
C GLY A 85 -18.04 9.08 2.56
N SER A 86 -16.98 8.26 2.48
CA SER A 86 -15.67 8.62 3.01
C SER A 86 -15.01 9.73 2.19
N GLN A 87 -14.19 10.52 2.88
CA GLN A 87 -13.44 11.63 2.28
C GLN A 87 -11.99 11.57 2.76
N LEU A 88 -11.06 11.92 1.86
CA LEU A 88 -9.66 12.12 2.17
C LEU A 88 -9.22 13.49 1.68
N ALA A 89 -8.85 14.36 2.60
CA ALA A 89 -8.20 15.63 2.28
C ALA A 89 -6.69 15.49 2.38
N LEU A 90 -5.96 15.99 1.37
CA LEU A 90 -4.50 15.94 1.32
C LEU A 90 -3.93 17.08 0.46
N PRO A 91 -2.64 17.47 0.65
CA PRO A 91 -2.00 18.42 -0.25
C PRO A 91 -2.04 17.91 -1.70
N ALA A 92 -2.41 18.78 -2.64
CA ALA A 92 -2.64 18.41 -4.05
C ALA A 92 -1.39 17.76 -4.71
N ALA A 93 -0.20 18.15 -4.29
CA ALA A 93 1.06 17.61 -4.78
C ALA A 93 1.19 16.07 -4.62
N TRP A 94 0.49 15.47 -3.65
CA TRP A 94 0.46 14.01 -3.50
C TRP A 94 -0.24 13.30 -4.65
N LEU A 95 -1.14 13.99 -5.33
CA LEU A 95 -1.87 13.42 -6.47
C LEU A 95 -1.03 13.36 -7.74
N GLU A 96 0.06 14.09 -7.85
CA GLU A 96 0.97 14.04 -9.01
C GLU A 96 1.60 12.64 -9.22
N HIS A 97 1.71 11.86 -8.15
CA HIS A 97 2.24 10.50 -8.17
C HIS A 97 1.16 9.42 -8.03
N ALA A 98 -0.10 9.84 -7.99
CA ALA A 98 -1.22 8.94 -7.78
C ALA A 98 -1.71 8.30 -9.07
N LEU A 99 -2.32 7.12 -8.93
CA LEU A 99 -2.96 6.37 -10.00
C LEU A 99 -4.44 6.19 -9.68
N LEU A 100 -5.32 6.53 -10.59
CA LEU A 100 -6.71 6.12 -10.55
C LEU A 100 -6.80 4.72 -11.15
N ALA A 101 -6.67 3.70 -10.30
CA ALA A 101 -6.56 2.32 -10.70
C ALA A 101 -7.93 1.68 -10.94
N THR A 102 -8.05 0.95 -12.03
CA THR A 102 -9.23 0.12 -12.37
C THR A 102 -8.91 -1.38 -12.39
N MET A 103 -7.59 -1.74 -12.33
CA MET A 103 -7.14 -3.12 -12.37
C MET A 103 -6.02 -3.38 -11.35
N LEU A 104 -5.92 -4.63 -10.92
CA LEU A 104 -4.84 -5.15 -10.08
C LEU A 104 -4.37 -6.50 -10.64
N ASN A 105 -3.07 -6.64 -10.89
CA ASN A 105 -2.44 -7.85 -11.45
C ASN A 105 -3.14 -8.33 -12.74
N GLY A 106 -3.45 -7.39 -13.65
CA GLY A 106 -4.12 -7.65 -14.93
C GLY A 106 -5.60 -8.05 -14.84
N ARG A 107 -6.23 -7.89 -13.68
CA ARG A 107 -7.66 -8.17 -13.47
C ARG A 107 -8.40 -6.92 -13.01
N ILE A 108 -9.63 -6.76 -13.46
CA ILE A 108 -10.53 -5.71 -12.98
C ILE A 108 -10.65 -5.83 -11.45
N LEU A 109 -10.66 -4.70 -10.76
CA LEU A 109 -10.81 -4.65 -9.30
C LEU A 109 -12.10 -5.37 -8.85
N THR A 110 -12.02 -6.07 -7.72
CA THR A 110 -13.24 -6.53 -7.04
C THR A 110 -13.88 -5.41 -6.24
N PRO A 111 -15.14 -5.53 -5.83
CA PRO A 111 -15.79 -4.55 -4.95
C PRO A 111 -14.97 -4.26 -3.68
N GLU A 112 -14.37 -5.29 -3.05
CA GLU A 112 -13.53 -5.18 -1.85
C GLU A 112 -12.23 -4.42 -2.13
N GLN A 113 -11.70 -4.53 -3.36
CA GLN A 113 -10.51 -3.82 -3.80
C GLN A 113 -10.79 -2.37 -4.16
N GLY A 114 -12.07 -1.99 -4.35
CA GLY A 114 -12.47 -0.62 -4.66
C GLY A 114 -13.01 -0.41 -6.07
N TYR A 115 -13.56 -1.47 -6.72
CA TYR A 115 -14.25 -1.34 -8.02
C TYR A 115 -15.36 -0.27 -7.99
N PRO A 116 -15.53 0.58 -9.03
CA PRO A 116 -14.88 0.57 -10.35
C PRO A 116 -13.49 1.21 -10.38
N ALA A 117 -13.18 2.12 -9.45
CA ALA A 117 -11.88 2.77 -9.38
C ALA A 117 -11.42 3.03 -7.96
N ARG A 118 -10.12 2.86 -7.75
CA ARG A 118 -9.42 3.13 -6.51
C ARG A 118 -8.28 4.11 -6.72
N LEU A 119 -8.10 5.05 -5.81
CA LEU A 119 -6.93 5.90 -5.82
C LEU A 119 -5.77 5.18 -5.14
N ILE A 120 -4.66 5.03 -5.84
CA ILE A 120 -3.42 4.48 -5.30
C ILE A 120 -2.42 5.62 -5.19
N ILE A 121 -2.00 5.92 -3.97
CA ILE A 121 -0.99 6.94 -3.69
C ILE A 121 0.22 6.21 -3.11
N PRO A 122 1.31 6.03 -3.90
CA PRO A 122 2.49 5.32 -3.43
C PRO A 122 3.06 5.92 -2.16
N GLY A 123 3.43 5.07 -1.21
CA GLY A 123 3.99 5.49 0.07
C GLY A 123 2.97 5.80 1.17
N LEU A 124 1.67 5.80 0.86
CA LEU A 124 0.62 5.97 1.86
C LEU A 124 0.01 4.64 2.30
N THR A 125 -0.69 4.65 3.44
CA THR A 125 -1.38 3.47 3.95
C THR A 125 -2.65 3.14 3.14
N ALA A 126 -3.19 1.94 3.32
CA ALA A 126 -4.40 1.51 2.63
C ALA A 126 -5.63 2.41 2.90
N CYS A 127 -5.73 2.99 4.09
CA CYS A 127 -6.81 3.92 4.44
C CYS A 127 -6.64 5.30 3.77
N GLN A 128 -5.44 5.63 3.32
CA GLN A 128 -5.13 6.85 2.56
C GLN A 128 -5.05 6.58 1.05
N SER A 129 -5.50 5.42 0.62
CA SER A 129 -5.69 5.03 -0.79
C SER A 129 -7.17 4.69 -1.01
N PRO A 130 -8.04 5.73 -1.15
CA PRO A 130 -9.50 5.58 -1.15
C PRO A 130 -10.01 4.59 -2.19
N ARG A 131 -10.99 3.78 -1.80
CA ARG A 131 -11.74 2.87 -2.67
C ARG A 131 -12.99 3.57 -3.18
N TRP A 132 -13.53 3.07 -4.29
CA TRP A 132 -14.82 3.53 -4.85
C TRP A 132 -14.83 5.04 -5.11
N VAL A 133 -13.73 5.55 -5.64
CA VAL A 133 -13.54 7.00 -5.86
C VAL A 133 -14.54 7.49 -6.92
N GLU A 134 -15.24 8.58 -6.62
CA GLU A 134 -16.20 9.20 -7.53
C GLU A 134 -15.78 10.60 -7.97
N ARG A 135 -15.06 11.33 -7.11
CA ARG A 135 -14.64 12.68 -7.49
C ARG A 135 -13.44 13.19 -6.68
N ILE A 136 -12.77 14.15 -7.26
CA ILE A 136 -11.71 14.95 -6.61
C ILE A 136 -12.08 16.42 -6.76
N GLU A 137 -12.09 17.13 -5.66
CA GLU A 137 -12.31 18.57 -5.59
C GLU A 137 -11.02 19.29 -5.22
N PHE A 138 -10.57 20.21 -6.06
CA PHE A 138 -9.38 21.02 -5.82
C PHE A 138 -9.75 22.32 -5.09
N VAL A 139 -9.07 22.58 -3.97
CA VAL A 139 -9.39 23.69 -3.05
C VAL A 139 -8.14 24.48 -2.67
N ASN A 140 -8.34 25.71 -2.20
CA ASN A 140 -7.26 26.58 -1.69
C ASN A 140 -7.19 26.52 -0.14
N GLU A 141 -7.45 25.36 0.43
CA GLU A 141 -7.31 25.14 1.87
C GLU A 141 -5.98 24.42 2.14
N ILE A 142 -5.37 24.72 3.28
CA ILE A 142 -4.17 24.02 3.71
C ILE A 142 -4.61 22.79 4.52
N THR A 143 -4.17 21.63 4.09
CA THR A 143 -4.38 20.36 4.81
C THR A 143 -3.08 19.85 5.39
N GLU A 144 -3.19 19.09 6.48
CA GLU A 144 -2.04 18.38 7.04
C GLU A 144 -1.49 17.36 6.04
N PRO A 145 -0.16 17.19 5.98
CA PRO A 145 0.42 16.15 5.14
C PRO A 145 -0.04 14.76 5.61
N PRO A 146 -0.30 13.84 4.67
CA PRO A 146 -0.73 12.50 5.02
C PRO A 146 0.37 11.73 5.75
N GLN A 147 -0.03 10.79 6.58
CA GLN A 147 0.90 9.92 7.29
C GLN A 147 1.50 8.90 6.34
N LEU A 148 2.83 8.91 6.21
CA LEU A 148 3.54 7.90 5.44
C LEU A 148 3.35 6.50 6.03
N ALA A 149 3.22 5.52 5.16
CA ALA A 149 3.25 4.12 5.55
C ALA A 149 4.65 3.79 6.13
N ARG A 150 4.65 3.14 7.28
CA ARG A 150 5.88 2.72 7.94
C ARG A 150 6.51 1.52 7.22
N ASN A 151 7.81 1.39 7.33
CA ASN A 151 8.47 0.16 6.94
C ASN A 151 7.99 -0.98 7.85
N ILE A 152 7.86 -2.18 7.29
CA ILE A 152 7.36 -3.36 7.99
C ILE A 152 8.33 -4.50 7.74
N ALA A 153 8.78 -5.16 8.80
CA ALA A 153 9.47 -6.43 8.71
C ALA A 153 8.50 -7.54 9.13
N LEU A 154 8.32 -8.54 8.28
CA LEU A 154 7.44 -9.69 8.52
C LEU A 154 8.24 -10.98 8.49
N ILE A 155 7.96 -11.89 9.40
CA ILE A 155 8.32 -13.30 9.29
C ILE A 155 7.16 -14.00 8.58
N THR A 156 7.40 -14.61 7.43
CA THR A 156 6.36 -15.29 6.63
C THR A 156 6.42 -16.79 6.74
N SER A 157 7.55 -17.34 7.18
CA SER A 157 7.74 -18.78 7.46
C SER A 157 8.79 -18.92 8.56
N PRO A 158 8.55 -19.82 9.53
CA PRO A 158 7.33 -20.58 9.79
C PRO A 158 6.20 -19.71 10.32
N GLN A 159 5.00 -20.27 10.39
CA GLN A 159 3.85 -19.61 11.02
C GLN A 159 3.93 -19.73 12.56
N THR A 160 3.28 -18.80 13.27
CA THR A 160 3.13 -18.91 14.72
C THR A 160 2.50 -20.23 15.12
N GLY A 161 3.08 -20.88 16.14
CA GLY A 161 2.63 -22.18 16.64
C GLY A 161 3.09 -23.38 15.80
N ALA A 162 3.88 -23.16 14.74
CA ALA A 162 4.42 -24.25 13.95
C ALA A 162 5.33 -25.15 14.79
N ASN A 163 5.21 -26.46 14.58
CA ASN A 163 6.17 -27.44 15.08
C ASN A 163 7.20 -27.71 14.00
N VAL A 164 8.46 -27.45 14.29
CA VAL A 164 9.56 -27.48 13.33
C VAL A 164 10.67 -28.39 13.79
N GLY A 165 11.47 -28.91 12.84
CA GLY A 165 12.58 -29.79 13.12
C GLY A 165 13.86 -29.05 13.54
N GLU A 166 14.96 -29.81 13.63
CA GLU A 166 16.27 -29.35 14.10
C GLU A 166 16.94 -28.28 13.21
N ARG A 167 16.53 -28.15 11.96
CA ARG A 167 17.01 -27.12 11.03
C ARG A 167 15.85 -26.41 10.39
N LEU A 168 15.86 -25.09 10.43
CA LEU A 168 14.75 -24.26 10.02
C LEU A 168 15.21 -23.17 9.08
N LEU A 169 14.56 -23.04 7.92
CA LEU A 169 14.66 -21.86 7.09
C LEU A 169 13.60 -20.84 7.56
N VAL A 170 14.05 -19.77 8.20
CA VAL A 170 13.21 -18.64 8.55
C VAL A 170 13.19 -17.68 7.37
N GLU A 171 12.01 -17.36 6.87
CA GLU A 171 11.84 -16.48 5.73
C GLU A 171 10.95 -15.28 6.08
N GLY A 172 11.17 -14.17 5.38
CA GLY A 172 10.35 -13.01 5.60
C GLY A 172 10.42 -11.98 4.48
N LEU A 173 9.65 -10.92 4.69
CA LEU A 173 9.56 -9.76 3.82
C LEU A 173 9.89 -8.50 4.60
N VAL A 174 10.56 -7.57 3.94
CA VAL A 174 10.56 -6.16 4.32
C VAL A 174 9.74 -5.42 3.30
N ILE A 175 8.80 -4.61 3.79
CA ILE A 175 7.96 -3.74 3.00
C ILE A 175 8.32 -2.31 3.38
N ALA A 176 8.70 -1.52 2.39
CA ALA A 176 9.08 -0.13 2.55
C ALA A 176 8.27 0.73 1.56
N PRO A 177 7.03 1.08 1.87
CA PRO A 177 6.13 1.73 0.92
C PRO A 177 6.61 3.07 0.40
N ALA A 178 7.35 3.83 1.24
CA ALA A 178 7.79 5.19 0.92
C ALA A 178 9.28 5.30 0.57
N GLN A 179 10.10 4.30 0.90
CA GLN A 179 11.56 4.36 0.74
C GLN A 179 12.12 2.97 0.46
N ALA A 180 13.36 2.92 -0.07
CA ALA A 180 14.06 1.63 -0.20
C ALA A 180 14.23 0.96 1.17
N ALA A 181 14.05 -0.36 1.22
CA ALA A 181 14.22 -1.14 2.43
C ALA A 181 15.67 -1.05 2.94
N ALA A 182 15.87 -0.47 4.12
CA ALA A 182 17.20 -0.16 4.66
C ALA A 182 17.91 -1.35 5.32
N GLY A 183 17.24 -2.47 5.55
CA GLY A 183 17.76 -3.66 6.22
C GLY A 183 16.71 -4.27 7.15
N VAL A 184 16.94 -5.52 7.51
CA VAL A 184 16.16 -6.23 8.52
C VAL A 184 17.07 -6.76 9.61
N GLU A 185 16.61 -6.68 10.84
CA GLU A 185 17.26 -7.27 12.01
C GLU A 185 16.36 -8.36 12.59
N LEU A 186 16.96 -9.45 13.00
CA LEU A 186 16.29 -10.55 13.69
C LEU A 186 16.83 -10.66 15.12
N SER A 187 15.97 -11.05 16.05
CA SER A 187 16.31 -11.46 17.42
C SER A 187 15.58 -12.76 17.75
N ILE A 188 16.22 -13.63 18.51
CA ILE A 188 15.68 -14.90 18.98
C ILE A 188 15.73 -14.89 20.52
N ASP A 189 14.60 -15.17 21.17
CA ASP A 189 14.43 -15.24 22.62
C ASP A 189 15.01 -14.05 23.39
N ASP A 190 14.68 -12.83 22.96
CA ASP A 190 15.21 -11.60 23.55
C ASP A 190 16.75 -11.46 23.46
N GLY A 191 17.39 -12.30 22.66
CA GLY A 191 18.81 -12.20 22.38
C GLY A 191 19.17 -10.96 21.58
N PRO A 192 20.45 -10.74 21.28
CA PRO A 192 20.91 -9.59 20.52
C PRO A 192 20.30 -9.55 19.13
N TRP A 193 20.05 -8.34 18.63
CA TRP A 193 19.63 -8.10 17.26
C TRP A 193 20.81 -8.30 16.30
N PHE A 194 20.59 -8.99 15.21
CA PHE A 194 21.58 -9.17 14.15
C PHE A 194 20.96 -8.94 12.77
N THR A 195 21.74 -8.34 11.89
CA THR A 195 21.31 -7.97 10.54
C THR A 195 21.23 -9.19 9.63
N ILE A 196 20.13 -9.32 8.89
CA ILE A 196 19.94 -10.35 7.87
C ILE A 196 20.16 -9.73 6.49
N PRO A 197 20.93 -10.39 5.60
CA PRO A 197 21.04 -9.97 4.21
C PRO A 197 19.70 -10.07 3.49
N MET A 198 19.39 -9.05 2.68
CA MET A 198 18.16 -8.99 1.92
C MET A 198 18.40 -9.24 0.44
N GLN A 199 17.42 -9.90 -0.20
CA GLN A 199 17.31 -9.97 -1.65
C GLN A 199 16.23 -8.96 -2.10
N VAL A 200 16.67 -7.85 -2.69
CA VAL A 200 15.75 -6.81 -3.16
C VAL A 200 14.98 -7.32 -4.38
N LYS A 201 13.65 -7.32 -4.31
CA LYS A 201 12.75 -7.68 -5.43
C LYS A 201 12.20 -6.47 -6.16
N SER A 202 12.02 -5.36 -5.44
CA SER A 202 11.55 -4.09 -5.99
C SER A 202 11.99 -2.96 -5.05
N ASN A 203 11.78 -1.72 -5.47
CA ASN A 203 12.08 -0.55 -4.64
C ASN A 203 11.29 -0.53 -3.30
N HIS A 204 10.19 -1.28 -3.23
CA HIS A 204 9.26 -1.25 -2.08
C HIS A 204 9.20 -2.56 -1.30
N ALA A 205 9.82 -3.64 -1.78
CA ALA A 205 9.80 -4.93 -1.08
C ALA A 205 11.11 -5.70 -1.28
N ALA A 206 11.60 -6.30 -0.20
CA ALA A 206 12.73 -7.21 -0.23
C ALA A 206 12.38 -8.50 0.50
N ARG A 207 12.92 -9.62 0.04
CA ARG A 207 12.89 -10.89 0.77
C ARG A 207 14.16 -11.04 1.58
N TRP A 208 14.02 -11.73 2.70
CA TRP A 208 15.15 -12.17 3.51
C TRP A 208 14.95 -13.60 3.97
N SER A 209 16.03 -14.28 4.27
CA SER A 209 15.99 -15.62 4.83
C SER A 209 17.16 -15.86 5.78
N LEU A 210 16.94 -16.68 6.77
CA LEU A 210 17.93 -17.15 7.73
C LEU A 210 17.82 -18.66 7.85
N ASP A 211 18.93 -19.34 7.59
CA ASP A 211 19.09 -20.76 7.90
C ASP A 211 19.51 -20.85 9.38
N TRP A 212 18.62 -21.37 10.22
CA TRP A 212 18.82 -21.41 11.66
C TRP A 212 18.74 -22.83 12.21
N THR A 213 19.68 -23.19 13.05
CA THR A 213 19.66 -24.44 13.80
C THR A 213 19.39 -24.10 15.27
N PRO A 214 18.22 -24.45 15.80
CA PRO A 214 17.90 -24.30 17.21
C PRO A 214 18.91 -25.02 18.11
N PRO A 215 19.24 -24.50 19.29
CA PRO A 215 20.17 -25.16 20.21
C PRO A 215 19.59 -26.40 20.85
N GLY A 216 18.28 -26.68 20.72
CA GLY A 216 17.61 -27.87 21.24
C GLY A 216 16.10 -27.75 21.07
N ALA A 217 15.38 -28.80 21.52
CA ALA A 217 13.92 -28.79 21.58
C ALA A 217 13.43 -27.73 22.59
N GLY A 218 12.38 -27.04 22.23
CA GLY A 218 11.83 -25.98 23.07
C GLY A 218 10.93 -25.00 22.32
N GLN A 219 10.46 -24.00 23.04
CA GLN A 219 9.69 -22.91 22.46
C GLN A 219 10.61 -21.71 22.23
N TYR A 220 10.52 -21.10 21.07
CA TYR A 220 11.36 -19.96 20.67
C TYR A 220 10.52 -18.80 20.13
N ALA A 221 10.87 -17.59 20.56
CA ALA A 221 10.30 -16.36 20.03
C ALA A 221 11.23 -15.75 18.96
N LEU A 222 10.76 -15.69 17.72
CA LEU A 222 11.48 -15.05 16.61
C LEU A 222 10.91 -13.65 16.40
N ARG A 223 11.78 -12.65 16.35
CA ARG A 223 11.40 -11.23 16.20
C ARG A 223 12.12 -10.61 15.03
N ALA A 224 11.39 -9.91 14.19
CA ALA A 224 11.94 -9.17 13.06
C ALA A 224 11.56 -7.69 13.14
N ARG A 225 12.49 -6.80 12.75
CA ARG A 225 12.26 -5.36 12.64
C ARG A 225 13.11 -4.73 11.54
N THR A 226 12.73 -3.52 11.13
CA THR A 226 13.62 -2.56 10.48
C THR A 226 13.98 -1.44 11.46
N ALA A 227 14.93 -0.58 11.13
CA ALA A 227 15.30 0.56 11.98
C ALA A 227 14.14 1.50 12.33
N SER A 228 13.07 1.51 11.53
CA SER A 228 11.89 2.40 11.68
C SER A 228 10.58 1.66 11.83
N SER A 229 10.59 0.31 11.97
CA SER A 229 9.36 -0.47 12.10
C SER A 229 9.05 -0.85 13.53
N SER A 230 7.79 -1.20 13.79
CA SER A 230 7.40 -2.02 14.92
C SER A 230 7.98 -3.43 14.78
N VAL A 231 8.09 -4.14 15.89
CA VAL A 231 8.60 -5.52 15.92
C VAL A 231 7.48 -6.47 15.52
N HIS A 232 7.72 -7.33 14.54
CA HIS A 232 6.89 -8.51 14.27
C HIS A 232 7.44 -9.70 15.03
N GLN A 233 6.62 -10.38 15.79
CA GLN A 233 7.00 -11.55 16.58
C GLN A 233 6.13 -12.75 16.23
N ILE A 234 6.77 -13.91 16.10
CA ILE A 234 6.12 -15.22 16.07
C ILE A 234 6.70 -16.11 17.17
N THR A 235 5.97 -17.15 17.54
CA THR A 235 6.44 -18.18 18.46
C THR A 235 6.34 -19.54 17.77
N ILE A 236 7.40 -20.36 17.87
CA ILE A 236 7.48 -21.68 17.28
C ILE A 236 7.87 -22.72 18.32
N ILE A 237 7.62 -23.99 18.02
CA ILE A 237 8.00 -25.12 18.86
C ILE A 237 8.99 -25.98 18.07
N VAL A 238 10.13 -26.27 18.66
CA VAL A 238 11.14 -27.19 18.10
C VAL A 238 11.01 -28.53 18.84
N SER A 239 10.87 -29.60 18.09
CA SER A 239 10.72 -30.96 18.60
C SER A 239 11.89 -31.86 18.24
#